data_77ded1d84b3ae7a7ae96cf58508f13b6
#
_entry.id   77ded1d84b3ae7a7ae96cf58508f13b6
#
_cell.length_a   1.000
_cell.length_b   1.000
_cell.length_c   1.000
_cell.angle_alpha   90.00
_cell.angle_beta   90.00
_cell.angle_gamma   90.00
#
_symmetry.space_group_name_H-M   'P 1'
#
loop_
_entity.id
_entity.type
_entity.pdbx_description
1 polymer ?
#
loop_
_entity_poly.entity_id
_entity_poly.type
_entity_poly.pdbx_seq_one_letter_code
_entity_poly.pdbx_strand_id
1 'polypeptide(L)'
;MEVSDEFYRMTERVCNVARAALKQKDKVTMTTIQMLQTELDPHMLYNSLESAYSIAKINKQEEIAQLVMALSKFFRIAVSGGKRIVTFREAFELSKQYIIVQNVRVNNKITFVYDIDPEVEELAVPKFLLQPLVENAVIHGFRNKSDKWKIEITALKEKDCVQITVKDDGIGMS
;
A
#
# COMPACT_ATOMS: atom_id res chain seq x y z
N MET A 1 -20.94 -27.29 -4.49
CA MET A 1 -20.66 -26.88 -5.87
C MET A 1 -20.72 -25.35 -6.02
N GLU A 2 -21.64 -24.64 -5.37
CA GLU A 2 -21.72 -23.16 -5.41
C GLU A 2 -20.54 -22.42 -4.78
N VAL A 3 -19.99 -22.87 -3.66
CA VAL A 3 -18.86 -22.22 -2.97
C VAL A 3 -17.58 -22.24 -3.81
N SER A 4 -17.39 -23.26 -4.64
CA SER A 4 -16.23 -23.37 -5.53
C SER A 4 -16.27 -22.34 -6.67
N ASP A 5 -17.45 -22.09 -7.23
CA ASP A 5 -17.64 -21.15 -8.35
C ASP A 5 -17.51 -19.70 -7.87
N GLU A 6 -18.00 -19.41 -6.67
CA GLU A 6 -17.89 -18.08 -6.06
C GLU A 6 -16.44 -17.75 -5.68
N PHE A 7 -15.70 -18.73 -5.17
CA PHE A 7 -14.27 -18.63 -4.91
C PHE A 7 -13.46 -18.40 -6.20
N TYR A 8 -13.77 -19.15 -7.27
CA TYR A 8 -13.12 -18.95 -8.59
C TYR A 8 -13.38 -17.56 -9.15
N ARG A 9 -14.62 -17.08 -9.12
CA ARG A 9 -15.00 -15.75 -9.58
C ARG A 9 -14.32 -14.64 -8.78
N MET A 10 -14.13 -14.85 -7.48
CA MET A 10 -13.49 -13.87 -6.61
C MET A 10 -11.97 -13.85 -6.82
N THR A 11 -11.34 -15.01 -6.97
CA THR A 11 -9.91 -15.12 -7.31
C THR A 11 -9.62 -14.47 -8.66
N GLU A 12 -10.50 -14.66 -9.64
CA GLU A 12 -10.41 -14.01 -10.94
C GLU A 12 -10.59 -12.50 -10.86
N ARG A 13 -11.53 -12.00 -10.02
CA ARG A 13 -11.70 -10.57 -9.74
C ARG A 13 -10.46 -9.97 -9.07
N VAL A 14 -9.88 -10.62 -8.07
CA VAL A 14 -8.65 -10.19 -7.41
C VAL A 14 -7.47 -10.17 -8.38
N CYS A 15 -7.31 -11.19 -9.21
CA CYS A 15 -6.31 -11.21 -10.27
C CYS A 15 -6.53 -10.11 -11.31
N ASN A 16 -7.78 -9.81 -11.64
CA ASN A 16 -8.12 -8.74 -12.58
C ASN A 16 -7.91 -7.35 -11.97
N VAL A 17 -8.19 -7.16 -10.68
CA VAL A 17 -7.86 -5.93 -9.93
C VAL A 17 -6.35 -5.76 -9.84
N ALA A 18 -5.59 -6.81 -9.54
CA ALA A 18 -4.14 -6.77 -9.55
C ALA A 18 -3.57 -6.46 -10.94
N ARG A 19 -4.11 -7.08 -12.01
CA ARG A 19 -3.73 -6.77 -13.40
C ARG A 19 -4.18 -5.38 -13.84
N ALA A 20 -5.35 -4.92 -13.41
CA ALA A 20 -5.83 -3.57 -13.69
C ALA A 20 -5.00 -2.52 -12.96
N ALA A 21 -4.60 -2.79 -11.71
CA ALA A 21 -3.65 -1.97 -10.97
C ALA A 21 -2.29 -1.90 -11.68
N LEU A 22 -1.87 -2.98 -12.34
CA LEU A 22 -0.65 -3.00 -13.17
C LEU A 22 -0.82 -2.28 -14.51
N LYS A 23 -2.03 -2.21 -15.07
CA LYS A 23 -2.30 -1.63 -16.41
C LYS A 23 -2.76 -0.18 -16.38
N GLN A 24 -3.42 0.28 -15.32
CA GLN A 24 -3.88 1.68 -15.25
C GLN A 24 -2.77 2.59 -14.74
N LYS A 25 -2.31 3.47 -15.63
CA LYS A 25 -1.32 4.52 -15.35
C LYS A 25 -1.80 5.58 -14.34
N ASP A 26 -3.09 5.63 -14.03
CA ASP A 26 -3.67 6.67 -13.19
C ASP A 26 -4.73 6.08 -12.25
N LYS A 27 -4.60 6.35 -10.96
CA LYS A 27 -5.58 6.18 -9.89
C LYS A 27 -5.96 4.75 -9.47
N VAL A 28 -5.16 4.10 -8.64
CA VAL A 28 -5.74 3.32 -7.55
C VAL A 28 -6.07 4.32 -6.45
N THR A 29 -7.18 4.97 -6.59
CA THR A 29 -7.64 5.99 -5.66
C THR A 29 -8.18 5.31 -4.41
N MET A 30 -7.98 5.94 -3.26
CA MET A 30 -8.63 5.71 -1.97
C MET A 30 -10.14 5.39 -2.10
N THR A 31 -10.82 5.98 -3.09
CA THR A 31 -12.22 5.76 -3.42
C THR A 31 -12.52 4.32 -3.82
N THR A 32 -11.64 3.65 -4.56
CA THR A 32 -11.82 2.24 -4.96
C THR A 32 -11.67 1.32 -3.75
N ILE A 33 -10.75 1.65 -2.84
CA ILE A 33 -10.57 0.90 -1.59
C ILE A 33 -11.77 1.10 -0.66
N GLN A 34 -12.31 2.32 -0.57
CA GLN A 34 -13.50 2.60 0.22
C GLN A 34 -14.76 1.92 -0.33
N MET A 35 -14.92 1.83 -1.65
CA MET A 35 -16.03 1.08 -2.27
C MET A 35 -15.90 -0.43 -2.03
N LEU A 36 -14.70 -0.98 -2.03
CA LEU A 36 -14.47 -2.39 -1.72
C LEU A 36 -14.71 -2.72 -0.23
N GLN A 37 -14.61 -1.73 0.66
CA GLN A 37 -14.86 -1.90 2.10
C GLN A 37 -16.33 -2.18 2.45
N THR A 38 -17.26 -1.78 1.61
CA THR A 38 -18.72 -1.89 1.88
C THR A 38 -19.36 -3.17 1.35
N GLU A 39 -18.72 -3.89 0.43
CA GLU A 39 -19.35 -5.02 -0.27
C GLU A 39 -18.61 -6.37 -0.15
N LEU A 40 -17.38 -6.39 0.38
CA LEU A 40 -16.59 -7.62 0.45
C LEU A 40 -16.37 -8.06 1.90
N ASP A 41 -16.55 -9.36 2.16
CA ASP A 41 -16.05 -9.97 3.40
C ASP A 41 -14.52 -9.85 3.45
N PRO A 42 -13.94 -9.10 4.43
CA PRO A 42 -12.50 -8.93 4.54
C PRO A 42 -11.74 -10.26 4.62
N HIS A 43 -12.33 -11.26 5.27
CA HIS A 43 -11.73 -12.58 5.42
C HIS A 43 -11.59 -13.30 4.07
N MET A 44 -12.60 -13.20 3.22
CA MET A 44 -12.58 -13.77 1.88
C MET A 44 -11.54 -13.11 0.98
N LEU A 45 -11.38 -11.78 1.09
CA LEU A 45 -10.34 -11.03 0.38
C LEU A 45 -8.94 -11.51 0.78
N TYR A 46 -8.67 -11.67 2.08
CA TYR A 46 -7.36 -12.12 2.56
C TYR A 46 -7.05 -13.54 2.10
N ASN A 47 -7.99 -14.46 2.23
CA ASN A 47 -7.81 -15.85 1.80
C ASN A 47 -7.52 -15.95 0.30
N SER A 48 -8.18 -15.12 -0.51
CA SER A 48 -7.94 -15.07 -1.96
C SER A 48 -6.54 -14.54 -2.29
N LEU A 49 -6.09 -13.51 -1.57
CA LEU A 49 -4.73 -12.95 -1.73
C LEU A 49 -3.67 -13.96 -1.25
N GLU A 50 -3.88 -14.66 -0.15
CA GLU A 50 -2.97 -15.71 0.34
C GLU A 50 -2.86 -16.88 -0.64
N SER A 51 -3.98 -17.28 -1.25
CA SER A 51 -3.98 -18.30 -2.31
C SER A 51 -3.21 -17.84 -3.54
N ALA A 52 -3.44 -16.61 -3.99
CA ALA A 52 -2.71 -16.02 -5.12
C ALA A 52 -1.20 -15.89 -4.84
N TYR A 53 -0.82 -15.53 -3.61
CA TYR A 53 0.58 -15.52 -3.17
C TYR A 53 1.20 -16.91 -3.27
N SER A 54 0.53 -17.95 -2.75
CA SER A 54 0.99 -19.32 -2.78
C SER A 54 1.20 -19.83 -4.21
N ILE A 55 0.25 -19.54 -5.10
CA ILE A 55 0.35 -19.89 -6.52
C ILE A 55 1.55 -19.19 -7.18
N ALA A 56 1.75 -17.90 -6.91
CA ALA A 56 2.89 -17.16 -7.45
C ALA A 56 4.23 -17.74 -6.96
N LYS A 57 4.32 -18.12 -5.68
CA LYS A 57 5.52 -18.77 -5.12
C LYS A 57 5.81 -20.13 -5.74
N ILE A 58 4.78 -20.97 -5.90
CA ILE A 58 4.92 -22.31 -6.53
C ILE A 58 5.42 -22.15 -7.97
N ASN A 59 4.93 -21.16 -8.70
CA ASN A 59 5.34 -20.88 -10.08
C ASN A 59 6.63 -20.04 -10.18
N LYS A 60 7.35 -19.81 -9.07
CA LYS A 60 8.60 -19.04 -9.00
C LYS A 60 8.47 -17.60 -9.56
N GLN A 61 7.30 -17.00 -9.42
CA GLN A 61 7.02 -15.64 -9.87
C GLN A 61 7.19 -14.67 -8.68
N GLU A 62 8.43 -14.42 -8.29
CA GLU A 62 8.77 -13.65 -7.08
C GLU A 62 8.19 -12.24 -7.08
N GLU A 63 8.19 -11.55 -8.21
CA GLU A 63 7.67 -10.19 -8.34
C GLU A 63 6.15 -10.15 -8.09
N ILE A 64 5.40 -11.12 -8.65
CA ILE A 64 3.97 -11.25 -8.41
C ILE A 64 3.71 -11.62 -6.94
N ALA A 65 4.51 -12.52 -6.37
CA ALA A 65 4.39 -12.89 -4.97
C ALA A 65 4.60 -11.68 -4.05
N GLN A 66 5.62 -10.86 -4.30
CA GLN A 66 5.86 -9.62 -3.54
C GLN A 66 4.70 -8.64 -3.65
N LEU A 67 4.17 -8.43 -4.85
CA LEU A 67 3.03 -7.55 -5.09
C LEU A 67 1.79 -8.03 -4.32
N VAL A 68 1.45 -9.31 -4.43
CA VAL A 68 0.28 -9.89 -3.76
C VAL A 68 0.43 -9.84 -2.24
N MET A 69 1.62 -10.11 -1.71
CA MET A 69 1.89 -9.98 -0.28
C MET A 69 1.74 -8.54 0.22
N ALA A 70 2.27 -7.57 -0.53
CA ALA A 70 2.13 -6.16 -0.18
C ALA A 70 0.66 -5.72 -0.21
N LEU A 71 -0.11 -6.13 -1.21
CA LEU A 71 -1.54 -5.89 -1.28
C LEU A 71 -2.29 -6.51 -0.10
N SER A 72 -1.98 -7.76 0.27
CA SER A 72 -2.60 -8.44 1.41
C SER A 72 -2.36 -7.68 2.71
N LYS A 73 -1.12 -7.27 2.97
CA LYS A 73 -0.76 -6.48 4.15
C LYS A 73 -1.43 -5.11 4.16
N PHE A 74 -1.44 -4.42 3.01
CA PHE A 74 -2.10 -3.14 2.84
C PHE A 74 -3.59 -3.24 3.19
N PHE A 75 -4.31 -4.18 2.59
CA PHE A 75 -5.75 -4.35 2.85
C PHE A 75 -6.02 -4.76 4.29
N ARG A 76 -5.20 -5.61 4.89
CA ARG A 76 -5.37 -6.04 6.29
C ARG A 76 -5.38 -4.84 7.25
N ILE A 77 -4.49 -3.87 7.04
CA ILE A 77 -4.46 -2.64 7.84
C ILE A 77 -5.58 -1.69 7.42
N ALA A 78 -5.77 -1.47 6.14
CA ALA A 78 -6.74 -0.52 5.60
C ALA A 78 -8.19 -0.87 6.03
N VAL A 79 -8.56 -2.17 5.96
CA VAL A 79 -9.91 -2.67 6.23
C VAL A 79 -10.11 -3.08 7.71
N SER A 80 -9.05 -3.13 8.53
CA SER A 80 -9.11 -3.58 9.92
C SER A 80 -10.20 -2.86 10.74
N GLY A 81 -11.35 -3.54 10.92
CA GLY A 81 -12.37 -3.26 11.94
C GLY A 81 -12.93 -1.84 12.02
N GLY A 82 -12.88 -1.02 10.96
CA GLY A 82 -13.40 0.35 10.99
C GLY A 82 -12.62 1.31 11.90
N LYS A 83 -11.51 0.91 12.48
CA LYS A 83 -10.66 1.76 13.32
C LYS A 83 -10.17 2.96 12.53
N ARG A 84 -10.47 4.16 13.01
CA ARG A 84 -9.98 5.43 12.43
C ARG A 84 -8.65 5.86 13.03
N ILE A 85 -8.38 5.45 14.26
CA ILE A 85 -7.14 5.72 15.00
C ILE A 85 -6.39 4.40 15.16
N VAL A 86 -5.11 4.42 14.87
CA VAL A 86 -4.18 3.28 14.92
C VAL A 86 -2.86 3.74 15.50
N THR A 87 -1.90 2.83 15.73
CA THR A 87 -0.54 3.24 16.08
C THR A 87 0.16 3.89 14.88
N PHE A 88 1.16 4.74 15.14
CA PHE A 88 2.00 5.30 14.06
C PHE A 88 2.66 4.19 13.26
N ARG A 89 3.11 3.13 13.91
CA ARG A 89 3.66 1.92 13.27
C ARG A 89 2.70 1.33 12.24
N GLU A 90 1.41 1.18 12.58
CA GLU A 90 0.40 0.66 11.66
C GLU A 90 0.14 1.63 10.48
N ALA A 91 0.05 2.94 10.75
CA ALA A 91 -0.12 3.96 9.71
C ALA A 91 1.09 4.03 8.77
N PHE A 92 2.31 3.89 9.33
CA PHE A 92 3.54 3.81 8.56
C PHE A 92 3.59 2.54 7.69
N GLU A 93 3.27 1.37 8.28
CA GLU A 93 3.27 0.11 7.55
C GLU A 93 2.26 0.14 6.38
N LEU A 94 1.10 0.76 6.56
CA LEU A 94 0.12 0.98 5.48
C LEU A 94 0.75 1.73 4.31
N SER A 95 1.42 2.85 4.58
CA SER A 95 2.08 3.68 3.57
C SER A 95 3.27 2.96 2.92
N LYS A 96 4.03 2.18 3.68
CA LYS A 96 5.12 1.35 3.17
C LYS A 96 4.62 0.30 2.19
N GLN A 97 3.53 -0.41 2.51
CA GLN A 97 2.95 -1.39 1.61
C GLN A 97 2.42 -0.73 0.33
N TYR A 98 1.84 0.45 0.42
CA TYR A 98 1.45 1.23 -0.75
C TYR A 98 2.66 1.55 -1.66
N ILE A 99 3.78 2.01 -1.08
CA ILE A 99 5.01 2.29 -1.85
C ILE A 99 5.51 1.01 -2.55
N ILE A 100 5.50 -0.15 -1.88
CA ILE A 100 5.92 -1.41 -2.48
C ILE A 100 5.04 -1.77 -3.68
N VAL A 101 3.72 -1.64 -3.57
CA VAL A 101 2.78 -1.87 -4.68
C VAL A 101 3.07 -0.93 -5.85
N GLN A 102 3.30 0.35 -5.58
CA GLN A 102 3.62 1.32 -6.63
C GLN A 102 5.00 1.06 -7.25
N ASN A 103 5.97 0.60 -6.44
CA ASN A 103 7.33 0.33 -6.91
C ASN A 103 7.37 -0.78 -7.96
N VAL A 104 6.59 -1.85 -7.78
CA VAL A 104 6.45 -2.91 -8.81
C VAL A 104 5.93 -2.32 -10.14
N ARG A 105 4.97 -1.39 -10.09
CA ARG A 105 4.41 -0.74 -11.28
C ARG A 105 5.43 0.09 -12.08
N VAL A 106 6.45 0.58 -11.42
CA VAL A 106 7.50 1.43 -12.02
C VAL A 106 8.83 0.68 -12.18
N ASN A 107 8.77 -0.65 -12.26
CA ASN A 107 9.94 -1.52 -12.44
C ASN A 107 11.00 -1.30 -11.33
N ASN A 108 10.57 -1.22 -10.08
CA ASN A 108 11.43 -1.09 -8.89
C ASN A 108 12.36 0.14 -8.92
N LYS A 109 11.88 1.27 -9.42
CA LYS A 109 12.64 2.53 -9.49
C LYS A 109 12.60 3.33 -8.18
N ILE A 110 11.68 3.03 -7.26
CA ILE A 110 11.53 3.79 -6.01
C ILE A 110 12.47 3.22 -4.96
N THR A 111 13.40 4.04 -4.49
CA THR A 111 14.18 3.78 -3.28
C THR A 111 13.45 4.41 -2.10
N PHE A 112 13.10 3.58 -1.11
CA PHE A 112 12.39 4.02 0.08
C PHE A 112 13.30 3.97 1.29
N VAL A 113 13.45 5.10 1.98
CA VAL A 113 14.27 5.25 3.19
C VAL A 113 13.39 5.79 4.30
N TYR A 114 13.60 5.32 5.52
CA TYR A 114 12.86 5.81 6.67
C TYR A 114 13.74 5.84 7.92
N ASP A 115 13.45 6.81 8.78
CA ASP A 115 14.03 6.97 10.11
C ASP A 115 12.93 7.37 11.08
N ILE A 116 12.55 6.45 11.96
CA ILE A 116 11.42 6.59 12.87
C ILE A 116 11.93 6.38 14.29
N ASP A 117 11.75 7.41 15.12
CA ASP A 117 12.03 7.32 16.54
C ASP A 117 11.13 6.25 17.20
N PRO A 118 11.70 5.28 17.93
CA PRO A 118 10.94 4.27 18.65
C PRO A 118 9.83 4.83 19.55
N GLU A 119 10.02 6.02 20.13
CA GLU A 119 9.01 6.66 20.97
C GLU A 119 7.77 7.11 20.19
N VAL A 120 7.89 7.27 18.85
CA VAL A 120 6.78 7.67 18.00
C VAL A 120 5.92 6.49 17.56
N GLU A 121 6.50 5.30 17.51
CA GLU A 121 5.86 4.13 16.90
C GLU A 121 4.51 3.75 17.54
N GLU A 122 4.38 3.88 18.86
CA GLU A 122 3.15 3.51 19.61
C GLU A 122 2.15 4.68 19.77
N LEU A 123 2.46 5.85 19.23
CA LEU A 123 1.54 6.99 19.32
C LEU A 123 0.27 6.75 18.50
N ALA A 124 -0.86 7.14 19.08
CA ALA A 124 -2.16 7.06 18.42
C ALA A 124 -2.29 8.15 17.35
N VAL A 125 -2.52 7.76 16.12
CA VAL A 125 -2.63 8.66 14.96
C VAL A 125 -3.79 8.27 14.05
N PRO A 126 -4.29 9.19 13.21
CA PRO A 126 -5.22 8.82 12.14
C PRO A 126 -4.62 7.75 11.22
N LYS A 127 -5.38 6.70 10.93
CA LYS A 127 -4.94 5.55 10.12
C LYS A 127 -4.25 5.95 8.80
N PHE A 128 -4.79 6.94 8.12
CA PHE A 128 -4.31 7.39 6.82
C PHE A 128 -3.49 8.68 6.90
N LEU A 129 -2.82 8.94 8.05
CA LEU A 129 -2.04 10.17 8.26
C LEU A 129 -0.98 10.40 7.19
N LEU A 130 -0.20 9.37 6.87
CA LEU A 130 0.93 9.46 5.93
C LEU A 130 0.48 9.28 4.47
N GLN A 131 -0.65 8.63 4.26
CA GLN A 131 -1.08 8.19 2.93
C GLN A 131 -1.18 9.32 1.90
N PRO A 132 -1.84 10.47 2.18
CA PRO A 132 -1.93 11.56 1.21
C PRO A 132 -0.56 12.15 0.83
N LEU A 133 0.38 12.20 1.78
CA LEU A 133 1.73 12.72 1.54
C LEU A 133 2.52 11.78 0.65
N VAL A 134 2.45 10.47 0.93
CA VAL A 134 3.10 9.45 0.13
C VAL A 134 2.49 9.34 -1.27
N GLU A 135 1.16 9.42 -1.39
CA GLU A 135 0.48 9.44 -2.69
C GLU A 135 0.92 10.66 -3.51
N ASN A 136 1.02 11.82 -2.89
CA ASN A 136 1.50 13.03 -3.56
C ASN A 136 2.94 12.83 -4.09
N ALA A 137 3.83 12.31 -3.26
CA ALA A 137 5.21 12.00 -3.66
C ALA A 137 5.26 11.01 -4.85
N VAL A 138 4.48 9.93 -4.80
CA VAL A 138 4.48 8.90 -5.86
C VAL A 138 3.81 9.38 -7.15
N ILE A 139 2.68 10.08 -7.08
CA ILE A 139 1.89 10.44 -8.27
C ILE A 139 2.43 11.72 -8.93
N HIS A 140 2.79 12.71 -8.14
CA HIS A 140 3.15 14.04 -8.61
C HIS A 140 4.66 14.29 -8.60
N GLY A 141 5.37 13.82 -7.58
CA GLY A 141 6.80 14.01 -7.46
C GLY A 141 7.59 13.41 -8.62
N PHE A 142 7.13 12.28 -9.14
CA PHE A 142 7.86 11.52 -10.17
C PHE A 142 7.26 11.60 -11.57
N ARG A 143 6.34 12.50 -11.79
CA ARG A 143 5.77 12.74 -13.11
C ARG A 143 6.87 13.19 -14.07
N ASN A 144 7.08 12.39 -15.15
CA ASN A 144 8.12 12.62 -16.17
C ASN A 144 9.57 12.39 -15.74
N LYS A 145 9.84 11.78 -14.59
CA LYS A 145 11.19 11.41 -14.18
C LYS A 145 11.53 9.99 -14.70
N SER A 146 12.58 9.84 -15.45
CA SER A 146 13.01 8.56 -16.04
C SER A 146 13.94 7.74 -15.12
N ASP A 147 14.59 8.40 -14.18
CA ASP A 147 15.61 7.80 -13.34
C ASP A 147 15.06 7.19 -12.05
N LYS A 148 15.94 6.74 -11.18
CA LYS A 148 15.60 6.26 -9.85
C LYS A 148 14.99 7.38 -9.00
N TRP A 149 14.03 7.03 -8.19
CA TRP A 149 13.26 7.92 -7.33
C TRP A 149 13.57 7.62 -5.87
N LYS A 150 13.65 8.65 -5.04
CA LYS A 150 13.84 8.49 -3.61
C LYS A 150 12.65 9.08 -2.85
N ILE A 151 12.09 8.29 -1.94
CA ILE A 151 11.12 8.76 -0.94
C ILE A 151 11.74 8.52 0.43
N GLU A 152 11.73 9.55 1.26
CA GLU A 152 12.26 9.51 2.61
C GLU A 152 11.17 9.93 3.59
N ILE A 153 10.92 9.11 4.62
CA ILE A 153 9.98 9.41 5.69
C ILE A 153 10.76 9.45 7.00
N THR A 154 10.68 10.57 7.69
CA THR A 154 11.23 10.70 9.04
C THR A 154 10.14 11.04 10.05
N ALA A 155 10.22 10.49 11.26
CA ALA A 155 9.33 10.81 12.36
C ALA A 155 10.14 10.91 13.65
N LEU A 156 10.32 12.14 14.12
CA LEU A 156 11.18 12.45 15.27
C LEU A 156 10.35 12.99 16.42
N LYS A 157 10.64 12.49 17.62
CA LYS A 157 10.06 13.01 18.85
C LYS A 157 10.77 14.30 19.24
N GLU A 158 10.01 15.36 19.36
CA GLU A 158 10.43 16.61 19.97
C GLU A 158 9.79 16.78 21.34
N LYS A 159 10.18 17.82 22.11
CA LYS A 159 9.72 18.00 23.50
C LYS A 159 8.20 17.85 23.66
N ASP A 160 7.43 18.61 22.90
CA ASP A 160 5.97 18.70 23.02
C ASP A 160 5.22 18.27 21.75
N CYS A 161 5.94 17.83 20.71
CA CYS A 161 5.35 17.45 19.42
C CYS A 161 6.11 16.30 18.77
N VAL A 162 5.57 15.80 17.67
CA VAL A 162 6.25 14.88 16.77
C VAL A 162 6.37 15.55 15.41
N GLN A 163 7.59 15.67 14.91
CA GLN A 163 7.84 16.14 13.57
C GLN A 163 7.84 14.96 12.60
N ILE A 164 6.91 14.99 11.65
CA ILE A 164 6.82 13.99 10.58
C ILE A 164 7.15 14.68 9.27
N THR A 165 8.13 14.14 8.53
CA THR A 165 8.54 14.65 7.23
C THR A 165 8.43 13.55 6.18
N VAL A 166 7.82 13.87 5.04
CA VAL A 166 7.85 13.06 3.82
C VAL A 166 8.55 13.89 2.76
N LYS A 167 9.70 13.40 2.31
CA LYS A 167 10.52 14.08 1.31
C LYS A 167 10.67 13.19 0.08
N ASP A 168 10.50 13.77 -1.08
CA ASP A 168 10.79 13.15 -2.37
C ASP A 168 11.85 13.96 -3.13
N ASP A 169 12.54 13.30 -4.08
CA ASP A 169 13.49 13.92 -4.99
C ASP A 169 12.88 14.20 -6.38
N GLY A 170 11.56 14.40 -6.40
CA GLY A 170 10.76 14.64 -7.60
C GLY A 170 10.94 16.04 -8.18
N ILE A 171 10.00 16.41 -9.06
CA ILE A 171 10.04 17.70 -9.79
C ILE A 171 9.65 18.91 -8.91
N GLY A 172 9.23 18.67 -7.66
CA GLY A 172 8.75 19.72 -6.76
C GLY A 172 7.35 20.22 -7.10
N MET A 173 6.83 21.05 -6.21
CA MET A 173 5.56 21.77 -6.42
C MET A 173 5.88 23.17 -6.95
N SER A 174 5.26 23.54 -8.07
CA SER A 174 5.32 24.89 -8.65
C SER A 174 4.31 25.82 -7.98
#